data_5323262dd07f42ba70ecbd9df9104789
#
_entry.id   5323262dd07f42ba70ecbd9df9104789
#
_cell.length_a   1.000
_cell.length_b   1.000
_cell.length_c   1.000
_cell.angle_alpha   90.00
_cell.angle_beta   90.00
_cell.angle_gamma   90.00
#
_symmetry.space_group_name_H-M   'P 1'
#
loop_
_entity.id
_entity.type
_entity.pdbx_description
1 polymer ?
#
loop_
_entity_poly.entity_id
_entity_poly.type
_entity_poly.pdbx_seq_one_letter_code
_entity_poly.pdbx_strand_id
1 'polypeptide(L)' 'MISLSIYCSTQTMSVAIYDGKILLDILNKKITQNKIDYLPLIVQKILTSNNIKYLDRILFCRGPGSYTAN' A
#
# COMPACT_ATOMS: atom_id res chain seq x y z
N MET A 1 -2.76 14.83 -6.73
CA MET A 1 -1.84 14.32 -5.69
C MET A 1 -1.93 12.81 -5.63
N ILE A 2 -0.82 12.15 -5.81
CA ILE A 2 -0.78 10.69 -5.80
C ILE A 2 -0.36 10.21 -4.41
N SER A 3 -1.20 9.39 -3.81
CA SER A 3 -0.96 8.84 -2.48
C SER A 3 -0.92 7.33 -2.53
N LEU A 4 0.02 6.76 -1.79
CA LEU A 4 0.09 5.31 -1.60
C LEU A 4 -0.32 5.01 -0.17
N SER A 5 -1.28 4.13 -0.01
CA SER A 5 -1.75 3.70 1.30
C SER A 5 -1.38 2.24 1.51
N ILE A 6 -0.73 1.96 2.62
CA ILE A 6 -0.31 0.61 2.96
C ILE A 6 -0.97 0.23 4.27
N TYR A 7 -1.69 -0.87 4.26
CA TYR A 7 -2.33 -1.41 5.45
C TYR A 7 -1.78 -2.80 5.72
N CYS A 8 -1.28 -3.00 6.92
CA CYS A 8 -0.76 -4.30 7.35
C CYS A 8 -1.48 -4.77 8.59
N SER A 9 -1.92 -6.00 8.58
CA SER A 9 -2.43 -6.68 9.76
C SER A 9 -1.61 -7.95 9.95
N THR A 10 -2.02 -8.78 10.90
CA THR A 10 -1.30 -10.04 11.15
C THR A 10 -1.51 -11.05 10.02
N GLN A 11 -2.56 -10.89 9.22
CA GLN A 11 -2.93 -11.87 8.23
C GLN A 11 -2.99 -11.34 6.81
N THR A 12 -3.12 -10.03 6.64
CA THR A 12 -3.28 -9.45 5.32
C THR A 12 -2.48 -8.18 5.18
N MET A 13 -2.14 -7.89 3.93
CA MET A 13 -1.48 -6.65 3.54
C MET A 13 -2.25 -6.07 2.37
N SER A 14 -2.57 -4.79 2.43
CA SER A 14 -3.26 -4.09 1.36
C SER A 14 -2.47 -2.86 0.96
N VAL A 15 -2.35 -2.65 -0.34
CA VAL A 15 -1.69 -1.48 -0.88
C VAL A 15 -2.65 -0.83 -1.86
N ALA A 16 -2.88 0.45 -1.70
CA ALA A 16 -3.82 1.19 -2.54
C ALA A 16 -3.17 2.46 -3.05
N ILE A 17 -3.55 2.83 -4.27
CA ILE A 17 -3.10 4.06 -4.92
C ILE A 17 -4.30 4.97 -5.12
N TYR A 18 -4.14 6.21 -4.72
CA TYR A 18 -5.16 7.24 -4.87
C TYR A 18 -4.63 8.43 -5.65
N ASP A 19 -5.51 9.04 -6.42
CA ASP A 19 -5.27 10.36 -6.99
C ASP A 19 -6.28 11.31 -6.34
N GLY A 20 -5.79 12.12 -5.40
CA GLY A 20 -6.67 12.90 -4.56
C GLY A 20 -7.55 11.97 -3.74
N LYS A 21 -8.87 12.01 -3.98
CA LYS A 21 -9.81 11.15 -3.29
C LYS A 21 -10.24 9.95 -4.12
N ILE A 22 -9.70 9.81 -5.31
CA ILE A 22 -10.10 8.75 -6.24
C ILE A 22 -9.18 7.56 -6.07
N LEU A 23 -9.76 6.40 -5.79
CA LEU A 23 -9.02 5.15 -5.73
C LEU A 23 -8.69 4.69 -7.14
N LEU A 24 -7.40 4.62 -7.46
CA LEU A 24 -6.95 4.16 -8.77
C LEU A 24 -6.79 2.65 -8.82
N ASP A 25 -6.25 2.07 -7.76
CA ASP A 25 -6.00 0.63 -7.74
C ASP A 25 -5.76 0.16 -6.32
N ILE A 26 -5.98 -1.13 -6.08
CA ILE A 26 -5.75 -1.73 -4.78
C ILE A 26 -5.29 -3.17 -4.98
N LEU A 27 -4.30 -3.56 -4.19
CA LEU A 27 -3.82 -4.93 -4.13
C LEU A 27 -3.91 -5.44 -2.71
N ASN A 28 -4.48 -6.62 -2.55
CA ASN A 28 -4.58 -7.29 -1.26
C ASN A 28 -3.79 -8.58 -1.32
N LYS A 29 -3.09 -8.90 -0.26
CA LYS A 29 -2.32 -10.14 -0.19
C LYS A 29 -2.43 -10.73 1.20
N LYS A 30 -2.66 -12.04 1.26
CA LYS A 30 -2.58 -12.75 2.52
C LYS A 30 -1.14 -12.95 2.92
N ILE A 31 -0.85 -12.69 4.17
CA ILE A 31 0.48 -12.92 4.71
C ILE A 31 0.47 -14.32 5.33
N THR A 32 1.27 -15.22 4.73
CA THR A 32 1.48 -16.53 5.30
C THR A 32 2.89 -16.57 5.84
N GLN A 33 3.23 -16.77 7.00
CA GLN A 33 4.58 -16.88 7.52
C GLN A 33 5.28 -15.56 7.84
N ASN A 34 4.55 -14.53 8.19
CA ASN A 34 5.13 -13.27 8.67
C ASN A 34 6.17 -12.64 7.73
N LYS A 35 6.00 -12.81 6.45
CA LYS A 35 6.98 -12.24 5.52
C LYS A 35 6.58 -10.86 5.09
N ILE A 36 7.19 -9.88 5.70
CA ILE A 36 7.07 -8.48 5.30
C ILE A 36 7.80 -8.24 3.98
N ASP A 37 8.57 -9.21 3.53
CA ASP A 37 9.38 -9.11 2.31
C ASP A 37 8.56 -8.89 1.05
N TYR A 38 7.26 -9.16 1.11
CA TYR A 38 6.38 -8.93 -0.02
C TYR A 38 6.09 -7.46 -0.25
N LEU A 39 6.27 -6.62 0.76
CA LEU A 39 5.84 -5.24 0.66
C LEU A 39 6.54 -4.48 -0.48
N PRO A 40 7.87 -4.52 -0.62
CA PRO A 40 8.50 -3.82 -1.73
C PRO A 40 8.03 -4.31 -3.08
N LEU A 41 7.80 -5.62 -3.22
CA LEU A 41 7.35 -6.19 -4.48
C LEU A 41 5.93 -5.75 -4.83
N ILE A 42 5.05 -5.71 -3.84
CA ILE A 42 3.66 -5.29 -4.06
C ILE A 42 3.60 -3.81 -4.41
N VAL A 43 4.38 -3.00 -3.71
CA VAL A 43 4.44 -1.57 -4.00
C VAL A 43 4.96 -1.34 -5.41
N GLN A 44 6.03 -2.00 -5.78
CA GLN A 44 6.58 -1.87 -7.11
C GLN A 44 5.57 -2.30 -8.16
N LYS A 45 4.86 -3.39 -7.91
CA LYS A 45 3.87 -3.90 -8.86
C LYS A 45 2.73 -2.91 -9.06
N ILE A 46 2.19 -2.34 -8.00
CA ILE A 46 1.06 -1.43 -8.13
C ILE A 46 1.48 -0.12 -8.81
N LEU A 47 2.68 0.36 -8.51
CA LEU A 47 3.19 1.55 -9.16
C LEU A 47 3.44 1.34 -10.64
N THR A 48 4.03 0.21 -10.98
CA THR A 48 4.32 -0.11 -12.38
C THR A 48 3.03 -0.34 -13.17
N SER A 49 2.08 -1.07 -12.60
CA SER A 49 0.81 -1.36 -13.27
C SER A 49 0.01 -0.10 -13.56
N ASN A 50 0.17 0.92 -12.75
CA ASN A 50 -0.55 2.18 -12.93
C ASN A 50 0.31 3.27 -13.53
N ASN A 51 1.52 2.92 -13.96
CA ASN A 51 2.43 3.84 -14.63
C ASN A 51 2.74 5.08 -13.77
N ILE A 52 2.90 4.87 -12.48
CA ILE A 52 3.13 5.95 -11.53
C ILE A 52 4.63 6.06 -11.27
N LYS A 53 5.16 7.26 -11.47
CA LYS A 53 6.58 7.53 -11.30
C LYS A 53 6.89 8.33 -10.05
N TYR A 54 5.89 9.01 -9.49
CA TYR A 54 6.07 9.88 -8.33
C TYR A 54 4.97 9.64 -7.33
N LEU A 55 5.33 9.69 -6.07
CA LEU A 55 4.37 9.66 -4.98
C LEU A 55 4.49 10.96 -4.20
N ASP A 56 3.35 11.58 -3.91
CA ASP A 56 3.31 12.78 -3.11
C ASP A 56 3.20 12.46 -1.62
N ARG A 57 2.61 11.32 -1.30
CA ARG A 57 2.36 10.95 0.08
C ARG A 57 2.33 9.43 0.22
N ILE A 58 2.84 8.96 1.35
CA ILE A 58 2.73 7.56 1.73
C ILE A 58 2.08 7.50 3.10
N LEU A 59 1.00 6.73 3.20
CA LEU A 59 0.30 6.48 4.45
C LEU A 59 0.54 5.05 4.85
N PHE A 60 1.01 4.86 6.06
CA PHE A 60 1.28 3.52 6.57
C PHE A 60 0.33 3.25 7.72
N CYS A 61 -0.51 2.24 7.57
CA CYS A 61 -1.50 1.87 8.56
C CYS A 61 -1.21 0.48 9.08
N ARG A 62 -1.21 0.34 10.40
CA ARG A 62 -0.95 -0.93 11.05
C ARG A 62 -2.15 -1.29 11.89
N GLY A 63 -2.72 -2.46 11.65
CA GLY A 63 -3.88 -2.88 12.43
C GLY A 63 -3.50 -3.41 13.79
N PRO A 64 -4.40 -3.28 14.76
CA PRO A 64 -5.64 -2.52 14.67
C PRO A 64 -5.43 -1.05 15.00
N GLY A 65 -5.74 -0.21 14.06
CA GLY A 65 -6.06 1.18 14.35
C GLY A 65 -4.96 2.21 14.42
N SER A 66 -3.68 1.88 14.32
CA SER A 66 -2.66 2.92 14.35
C SER A 66 -2.02 3.10 12.96
N TYR A 67 -1.75 4.33 12.61
CA TYR A 67 -1.09 4.63 11.36
C TYR A 67 -0.24 5.87 11.49
N THR A 68 0.72 5.97 10.58
CA THR A 68 1.60 7.13 10.48
C THR A 68 1.63 7.61 9.05
N ALA A 69 1.66 8.91 8.89
CA ALA A 69 1.82 9.55 7.59
C ALA A 69 3.29 9.93 7.39
N ASN A 70 3.79 9.68 6.20
CA ASN A 70 5.14 10.07 5.84
C ASN A 70 5.11 11.05 4.70
#